data_6af91cc8e9e047447d4660d10b3cae5e
#
_entry.id   6af91cc8e9e047447d4660d10b3cae5e
#
_cell.length_a   1.000
_cell.length_b   1.000
_cell.length_c   1.000
_cell.angle_alpha   90.00
_cell.angle_beta   90.00
_cell.angle_gamma   90.00
#
_symmetry.space_group_name_H-M   'P 1'
#
loop_
_entity.id
_entity.type
_entity.pdbx_description
1 polymer ?
#
loop_
_entity_poly.entity_id
_entity_poly.type
_entity_poly.pdbx_seq_one_letter_code
_entity_poly.pdbx_strand_id
1 'polypeptide(L)'
;MDTEVQSSNSGFMLLQSRRIDNLNLEVHEYSHLETGASHYHLETDHTENVFMVALRTVPTDSTGVAHILEHTALCGSEQYPVRDPFFLMIRRSLNTFMNAFTTSDYTAYPFASQNRKDFFN
;
A
#
# COMPACT_ATOMS: atom_id res chain seq x y z
N MET A 1 11.57 -32.92 -2.03
CA MET A 1 11.75 -31.85 -3.03
C MET A 1 11.76 -30.56 -2.25
N ASP A 2 12.96 -30.08 -1.98
CA ASP A 2 13.18 -28.93 -1.10
C ASP A 2 12.75 -27.66 -1.83
N THR A 3 11.72 -27.03 -1.30
CA THR A 3 11.31 -25.69 -1.75
C THR A 3 12.36 -24.73 -1.21
N GLU A 4 13.31 -24.31 -2.03
CA GLU A 4 14.25 -23.24 -1.69
C GLU A 4 13.45 -21.99 -1.32
N VAL A 5 13.45 -21.67 -0.04
CA VAL A 5 13.01 -20.38 0.46
C VAL A 5 14.00 -19.34 -0.04
N GLN A 6 13.68 -18.68 -1.16
CA GLN A 6 14.42 -17.50 -1.59
C GLN A 6 14.21 -16.41 -0.53
N SER A 7 15.16 -16.30 0.39
CA SER A 7 15.25 -15.17 1.29
C SER A 7 15.69 -13.95 0.45
N SER A 8 14.73 -13.20 -0.03
CA SER A 8 15.01 -11.89 -0.59
C SER A 8 15.47 -10.95 0.54
N ASN A 9 16.42 -10.08 0.25
CA ASN A 9 16.98 -9.07 1.16
C ASN A 9 15.96 -7.99 1.60
N SER A 10 14.66 -8.23 1.38
CA SER A 10 13.55 -7.29 1.57
C SER A 10 12.88 -7.35 2.95
N GLY A 11 13.26 -8.30 3.80
CA GLY A 11 12.60 -8.52 5.10
C GLY A 11 11.23 -9.21 5.01
N PHE A 12 10.83 -9.67 3.81
CA PHE A 12 9.58 -10.41 3.58
C PHE A 12 9.83 -11.87 3.25
N MET A 13 8.98 -12.75 3.78
CA MET A 13 8.98 -14.18 3.52
C MET A 13 7.75 -14.55 2.70
N LEU A 14 7.94 -15.21 1.57
CA LEU A 14 6.85 -15.77 0.76
C LEU A 14 6.19 -16.93 1.53
N LEU A 15 4.89 -16.83 1.75
CA LEU A 15 4.09 -17.88 2.40
C LEU A 15 3.45 -18.81 1.38
N GLN A 16 2.83 -18.28 0.36
CA GLN A 16 2.19 -19.04 -0.71
C GLN A 16 2.01 -18.23 -1.98
N SER A 17 1.83 -18.94 -3.09
CA SER A 17 1.45 -18.38 -4.39
C SER A 17 0.24 -19.13 -4.93
N ARG A 18 -0.69 -18.41 -5.56
CA ARG A 18 -1.90 -18.99 -6.14
C ARG A 18 -2.28 -18.31 -7.45
N ARG A 19 -2.42 -19.10 -8.50
CA ARG A 19 -2.94 -18.65 -9.79
C ARG A 19 -4.47 -18.55 -9.76
N ILE A 20 -5.02 -17.46 -10.29
CA ILE A 20 -6.47 -17.23 -10.48
C ILE A 20 -6.71 -17.04 -11.97
N ASP A 21 -7.02 -18.14 -12.66
CA ASP A 21 -7.07 -18.17 -14.14
C ASP A 21 -8.14 -17.27 -14.74
N ASN A 22 -9.33 -17.19 -14.13
CA ASN A 22 -10.43 -16.36 -14.62
C ASN A 22 -10.14 -14.84 -14.53
N LEU A 23 -9.16 -14.43 -13.74
CA LEU A 23 -8.69 -13.05 -13.63
C LEU A 23 -7.34 -12.82 -14.30
N ASN A 24 -6.71 -13.86 -14.84
CA ASN A 24 -5.37 -13.83 -15.41
C ASN A 24 -4.35 -13.18 -14.47
N LEU A 25 -4.37 -13.53 -13.20
CA LEU A 25 -3.43 -13.01 -12.22
C LEU A 25 -2.85 -14.12 -11.33
N GLU A 26 -1.68 -13.87 -10.78
CA GLU A 26 -1.08 -14.68 -9.73
C GLU A 26 -0.99 -13.88 -8.43
N VAL A 27 -1.44 -14.47 -7.33
CA VAL A 27 -1.40 -13.86 -5.99
C VAL A 27 -0.25 -14.46 -5.24
N HIS A 28 0.65 -13.62 -4.74
CA HIS A 28 1.73 -14.01 -3.84
C HIS A 28 1.46 -13.39 -2.46
N GLU A 29 1.41 -14.23 -1.44
CA GLU A 29 1.25 -13.81 -0.06
C GLU A 29 2.59 -13.83 0.66
N TYR A 30 2.94 -12.72 1.28
CA TYR A 30 4.15 -12.55 2.07
C TYR A 30 3.83 -12.13 3.50
N SER A 31 4.73 -12.46 4.41
CA SER A 31 4.75 -11.92 5.78
C SER A 31 6.05 -11.14 6.00
N HIS A 32 5.95 -9.95 6.58
CA HIS A 32 7.12 -9.20 7.01
C HIS A 32 7.71 -9.82 8.26
N LEU A 33 8.99 -10.18 8.21
CA LEU A 33 9.65 -10.99 9.25
C LEU A 33 9.70 -10.31 10.62
N GLU A 34 9.84 -9.00 10.65
CA GLU A 34 10.00 -8.24 11.88
C GLU A 34 8.65 -7.85 12.52
N THR A 35 7.67 -7.45 11.71
CA THR A 35 6.39 -6.91 12.21
C THR A 35 5.22 -7.87 12.07
N GLY A 36 5.35 -8.95 11.28
CA GLY A 36 4.24 -9.84 10.93
C GLY A 36 3.21 -9.23 9.98
N ALA A 37 3.49 -8.07 9.39
CA ALA A 37 2.58 -7.44 8.44
C ALA A 37 2.39 -8.34 7.20
N SER A 38 1.15 -8.49 6.74
CA SER A 38 0.83 -9.24 5.53
C SER A 38 0.99 -8.35 4.30
N HIS A 39 1.60 -8.90 3.25
CA HIS A 39 1.71 -8.26 1.95
C HIS A 39 1.18 -9.20 0.86
N TYR A 40 0.28 -8.71 0.03
CA TYR A 40 -0.25 -9.42 -1.13
C TYR A 40 0.23 -8.74 -2.40
N HIS A 41 1.03 -9.45 -3.20
CA HIS A 41 1.41 -9.01 -4.54
C HIS A 41 0.50 -9.68 -5.56
N LEU A 42 -0.15 -8.87 -6.40
CA LEU A 42 -1.03 -9.31 -7.48
C LEU A 42 -0.30 -9.13 -8.80
N GLU A 43 0.33 -10.20 -9.30
CA GLU A 43 1.05 -10.17 -10.57
C GLU A 43 0.07 -10.31 -11.73
N THR A 44 0.06 -9.34 -12.63
CA THR A 44 -0.84 -9.26 -13.79
C THR A 44 -0.19 -8.48 -14.93
N ASP A 45 -0.69 -8.67 -16.15
CA ASP A 45 -0.22 -7.96 -17.36
C ASP A 45 -0.73 -6.49 -17.44
N HIS A 46 -1.36 -5.99 -16.40
CA HIS A 46 -1.88 -4.62 -16.39
C HIS A 46 -0.77 -3.58 -16.40
N THR A 47 -0.94 -2.52 -17.19
CA THR A 47 0.06 -1.44 -17.32
C THR A 47 0.05 -0.46 -16.16
N GLU A 48 -1.00 -0.46 -15.35
CA GLU A 48 -1.14 0.38 -14.17
C GLU A 48 -0.59 -0.33 -12.93
N ASN A 49 0.31 0.36 -12.21
CA ASN A 49 0.78 -0.10 -10.92
C ASN A 49 -0.11 0.48 -9.83
N VAL A 50 -0.61 -0.38 -8.96
CA VAL A 50 -1.47 -0.02 -7.84
C VAL A 50 -0.80 -0.44 -6.54
N PHE A 51 -0.81 0.45 -5.56
CA PHE A 51 -0.37 0.15 -4.21
C PHE A 51 -1.43 0.61 -3.19
N MET A 52 -1.59 -0.14 -2.13
CA MET A 52 -2.41 0.25 -0.99
C MET A 52 -1.76 -0.23 0.30
N VAL A 53 -1.58 0.67 1.25
CA VAL A 53 -1.36 0.29 2.64
C VAL A 53 -2.66 0.44 3.42
N ALA A 54 -3.03 -0.61 4.17
CA ALA A 54 -4.20 -0.60 5.04
C ALA A 54 -3.77 -0.93 6.47
N LEU A 55 -4.15 -0.07 7.40
CA LEU A 55 -3.82 -0.18 8.82
C LEU A 55 -5.11 -0.44 9.60
N ARG A 56 -5.10 -1.44 10.47
CA ARG A 56 -6.23 -1.69 11.35
C ARG A 56 -6.32 -0.58 12.41
N THR A 57 -7.40 0.19 12.37
CA THR A 57 -7.64 1.34 13.25
C THR A 57 -9.03 1.27 13.87
N VAL A 58 -9.23 0.29 14.77
CA VAL A 58 -10.50 0.13 15.49
C VAL A 58 -10.60 1.22 16.57
N PRO A 59 -11.58 2.15 16.49
CA PRO A 59 -11.73 3.19 17.47
C PRO A 59 -12.23 2.62 18.82
N THR A 60 -11.74 3.16 19.91
CA THR A 60 -12.19 2.85 21.27
C THR A 60 -13.21 3.86 21.80
N ASP A 61 -13.36 4.98 21.11
CA ASP A 61 -14.26 6.08 21.46
C ASP A 61 -14.71 6.87 20.22
N SER A 62 -15.45 7.95 20.41
CA SER A 62 -15.99 8.80 19.33
C SER A 62 -15.15 10.06 19.05
N THR A 63 -13.87 10.09 19.44
CA THR A 63 -12.99 11.26 19.26
C THR A 63 -12.53 11.47 17.83
N GLY A 64 -12.64 10.44 16.96
CA GLY A 64 -12.24 10.52 15.56
C GLY A 64 -10.73 10.54 15.34
N VAL A 65 -9.94 10.06 16.31
CA VAL A 65 -8.45 10.09 16.27
C VAL A 65 -7.90 9.48 14.99
N ALA A 66 -8.40 8.32 14.55
CA ALA A 66 -7.91 7.66 13.35
C ALA A 66 -8.10 8.53 12.08
N HIS A 67 -9.23 9.18 11.95
CA HIS A 67 -9.54 10.07 10.82
C HIS A 67 -8.69 11.36 10.86
N ILE A 68 -8.50 11.95 12.04
CA ILE A 68 -7.63 13.12 12.21
C ILE A 68 -6.18 12.75 11.88
N LEU A 69 -5.71 11.58 12.34
CA LEU A 69 -4.37 11.09 12.04
C LEU A 69 -4.17 10.82 10.55
N GLU A 70 -5.19 10.29 9.85
CA GLU A 70 -5.17 10.10 8.40
C GLU A 70 -4.86 11.42 7.67
N HIS A 71 -5.61 12.49 7.98
CA HIS A 71 -5.35 13.82 7.42
C HIS A 71 -3.95 14.34 7.76
N THR A 72 -3.51 14.14 9.00
CA THR A 72 -2.21 14.62 9.49
C THR A 72 -1.05 13.89 8.81
N ALA A 73 -1.18 12.58 8.57
CA ALA A 73 -0.16 11.77 7.89
C ALA A 73 0.11 12.24 6.45
N LEU A 74 -0.86 12.91 5.83
CA LEU A 74 -0.75 13.45 4.47
C LEU A 74 -0.18 14.88 4.42
N CYS A 75 0.12 15.50 5.56
CA CYS A 75 0.59 16.89 5.64
C CYS A 75 2.10 17.08 5.42
N GLY A 76 2.84 16.02 5.14
CA GLY A 76 4.28 16.06 4.89
C GLY A 76 5.03 14.96 5.63
N SER A 77 6.32 14.84 5.32
CA SER A 77 7.21 13.87 5.94
C SER A 77 8.60 14.47 6.15
N GLU A 78 9.46 13.78 6.90
CA GLU A 78 10.85 14.16 7.08
C GLU A 78 11.60 14.25 5.72
N GLN A 79 11.34 13.29 4.83
CA GLN A 79 11.95 13.26 3.50
C GLN A 79 11.36 14.32 2.56
N TYR A 80 10.08 14.64 2.72
CA TYR A 80 9.37 15.65 1.93
C TYR A 80 8.71 16.69 2.86
N PRO A 81 9.49 17.64 3.41
CA PRO A 81 9.02 18.62 4.38
C PRO A 81 8.27 19.78 3.68
N VAL A 82 7.28 19.43 2.88
CA VAL A 82 6.42 20.38 2.16
C VAL A 82 5.03 20.40 2.79
N ARG A 83 4.39 21.56 2.75
CA ARG A 83 3.04 21.70 3.26
C ARG A 83 2.03 21.08 2.29
N ASP A 84 1.16 20.19 2.81
CA ASP A 84 0.07 19.55 2.08
C ASP A 84 0.50 18.87 0.76
N PRO A 85 1.50 17.95 0.77
CA PRO A 85 1.99 17.29 -0.43
C PRO A 85 0.91 16.50 -1.16
N PHE A 86 -0.07 15.96 -0.45
CA PHE A 86 -1.18 15.19 -1.02
C PHE A 86 -1.97 16.00 -2.08
N PHE A 87 -2.36 17.22 -1.75
CA PHE A 87 -3.10 18.09 -2.70
C PHE A 87 -2.23 18.56 -3.87
N LEU A 88 -0.92 18.71 -3.63
CA LEU A 88 0.03 19.02 -4.70
C LEU A 88 0.19 17.85 -5.66
N MET A 89 0.28 16.63 -5.13
CA MET A 89 0.44 15.40 -5.92
C MET A 89 -0.81 15.08 -6.74
N ILE A 90 -2.01 15.20 -6.19
CA ILE A 90 -3.26 15.02 -6.94
C ILE A 90 -3.32 15.91 -8.19
N ARG A 91 -2.75 17.12 -8.12
CA ARG A 91 -2.80 18.08 -9.22
C ARG A 91 -1.63 18.03 -10.18
N ARG A 92 -0.48 17.49 -9.77
CA ARG A 92 0.80 17.63 -10.50
C ARG A 92 1.51 16.34 -10.80
N SER A 93 1.20 15.24 -10.10
CA SER A 93 1.78 13.93 -10.40
C SER A 93 1.07 13.27 -11.58
N LEU A 94 1.69 12.24 -12.14
CA LEU A 94 1.14 11.42 -13.21
C LEU A 94 0.29 10.26 -12.66
N ASN A 95 -0.19 10.39 -11.42
CA ASN A 95 -1.07 9.38 -10.82
C ASN A 95 -2.36 9.24 -11.62
N THR A 96 -2.87 8.03 -11.72
CA THR A 96 -4.18 7.71 -12.27
C THR A 96 -5.25 7.65 -11.18
N PHE A 97 -4.82 7.40 -9.95
CA PHE A 97 -5.66 7.40 -8.76
C PHE A 97 -4.84 7.69 -7.50
N MET A 98 -5.37 8.47 -6.59
CA MET A 98 -4.80 8.72 -5.26
C MET A 98 -5.93 9.07 -4.30
N ASN A 99 -5.96 8.42 -3.15
CA ASN A 99 -6.95 8.68 -2.12
C ASN A 99 -6.42 8.30 -0.73
N ALA A 100 -7.15 8.71 0.30
CA ALA A 100 -7.04 8.21 1.64
C ALA A 100 -8.45 8.12 2.24
N PHE A 101 -8.69 7.13 3.07
CA PHE A 101 -9.99 6.99 3.73
C PHE A 101 -9.88 6.22 5.04
N THR A 102 -10.69 6.63 5.98
CA THR A 102 -10.86 5.97 7.28
C THR A 102 -12.27 5.39 7.37
N THR A 103 -12.35 4.10 7.67
CA THR A 103 -13.60 3.37 7.91
C THR A 103 -13.78 3.09 9.40
N SER A 104 -14.76 2.27 9.74
CA SER A 104 -15.05 1.88 11.12
C SER A 104 -13.94 1.05 11.79
N ASP A 105 -13.07 0.39 11.02
CA ASP A 105 -12.10 -0.57 11.53
C ASP A 105 -10.73 -0.53 10.84
N TYR A 106 -10.57 0.26 9.77
CA TYR A 106 -9.28 0.44 9.11
C TYR A 106 -9.13 1.83 8.45
N THR A 107 -7.89 2.23 8.26
CA THR A 107 -7.48 3.42 7.50
C THR A 107 -6.61 2.96 6.34
N ALA A 108 -6.86 3.43 5.13
CA ALA A 108 -6.14 3.01 3.94
C ALA A 108 -5.70 4.18 3.06
N TYR A 109 -4.54 3.98 2.41
CA TYR A 109 -3.90 4.94 1.52
C TYR A 109 -3.61 4.26 0.17
N PRO A 110 -4.58 4.21 -0.75
CA PRO A 110 -4.38 3.66 -2.09
C PRO A 110 -3.85 4.71 -3.05
N PHE A 111 -2.96 4.31 -3.96
CA PHE A 111 -2.58 5.10 -5.10
C PHE A 111 -2.24 4.21 -6.31
N ALA A 112 -2.32 4.79 -7.51
CA ALA A 112 -2.02 4.12 -8.75
C ALA A 112 -1.33 5.07 -9.73
N SER A 113 -0.40 4.55 -10.52
CA SER A 113 0.26 5.27 -11.61
C SER A 113 0.70 4.32 -12.71
N GLN A 114 0.62 4.79 -13.95
CA GLN A 114 1.22 4.11 -15.11
C GLN A 114 2.69 4.51 -15.30
N ASN A 115 3.14 5.54 -14.61
CA ASN A 115 4.52 6.03 -14.67
C ASN A 115 5.33 5.45 -13.51
N ARG A 116 6.33 4.61 -13.84
CA ARG A 116 7.16 3.93 -12.84
C ARG A 116 7.88 4.90 -11.90
N LYS A 117 8.40 6.01 -12.42
CA LYS A 117 9.11 7.00 -11.59
C LYS A 117 8.16 7.68 -10.61
N ASP A 118 6.97 8.03 -11.07
CA ASP A 118 5.93 8.65 -10.24
C ASP A 118 5.42 7.67 -9.17
N PHE A 119 5.34 6.39 -9.49
CA PHE A 119 4.90 5.34 -8.57
C PHE A 119 5.84 5.16 -7.36
N PHE A 120 7.14 5.40 -7.53
CA PHE A 120 8.15 5.25 -6.47
C PHE A 120 8.51 6.56 -5.73
N ASN A 121 7.95 7.69 -6.12
CA ASN A 121 8.13 8.96 -5.43
C ASN A 121 7.13 9.12 -4.28
#